data_9a35c547ab766a65f77179d14f19f7bb
#
_entry.id   9a35c547ab766a65f77179d14f19f7bb
#
_cell.length_a   1.000
_cell.length_b   1.000
_cell.length_c   1.000
_cell.angle_alpha   90.00
_cell.angle_beta   90.00
_cell.angle_gamma   90.00
#
_symmetry.space_group_name_H-M   'P 1'
#
loop_
_entity.id
_entity.type
_entity.pdbx_description
1 polymer ?
#
loop_
_entity_poly.entity_id
_entity_poly.type
_entity_poly.pdbx_seq_one_letter_code
_entity_poly.pdbx_strand_id
1 'polypeptide(L)'
;MNSVGPRKFRAKRIIKSLNSEQLIISTEAGVRLTAELDKSNVTHPATNTKPLVILIHGWEGSSQSAYQVTTASYLLRSGFDVLRLNLRDHGDSHHLNRELFNSTLLAEVGDAIRSFTGDRSYSNIFLAGFSLGGNFTLRIVADRAKELGILAAVAICPPIDPNNAMTAMNNGLFIYEKYFFRRWTRSLKKKLKHFPELDFSAEMNQIKTLEDVNQTFVPKFTPFEDPKDYFSSYALTGDRLKTLEIPAHLIIANDDPILPAEDVDKINALDHLIVERQDHGGHCGFIKDLKGRSWVEQRLVEIFNSHLETSAFN
;
A
#
# COMPACT_ATOMS: atom_id res chain seq x y z
N MET A 1 -1.74 10.97 -8.38
CA MET A 1 -0.51 10.82 -9.18
C MET A 1 0.64 11.62 -8.61
N ASN A 2 1.17 11.17 -7.51
CA ASN A 2 2.31 11.81 -6.83
C ASN A 2 3.66 11.60 -7.52
N SER A 3 3.66 11.02 -8.71
CA SER A 3 4.88 10.73 -9.48
C SER A 3 5.35 11.91 -10.33
N VAL A 4 4.60 13.01 -10.36
CA VAL A 4 4.90 14.20 -11.18
C VAL A 4 4.88 15.45 -10.28
N GLY A 5 5.76 16.39 -10.53
CA GLY A 5 5.79 17.68 -9.84
C GLY A 5 6.69 17.74 -8.60
N PRO A 6 6.47 18.72 -7.69
CA PRO A 6 7.40 19.08 -6.61
C PRO A 6 7.78 17.93 -5.68
N ARG A 7 6.82 17.03 -5.37
CA ARG A 7 7.06 15.87 -4.50
C ARG A 7 8.10 14.91 -5.08
N LYS A 8 8.10 14.70 -6.40
CA LYS A 8 9.09 13.86 -7.08
C LYS A 8 10.51 14.44 -6.98
N PHE A 9 10.65 15.76 -7.12
CA PHE A 9 11.95 16.42 -6.95
C PHE A 9 12.44 16.33 -5.50
N ARG A 10 11.53 16.52 -4.55
CA ARG A 10 11.83 16.35 -3.12
C ARG A 10 12.27 14.91 -2.82
N ALA A 11 11.54 13.90 -3.30
CA ALA A 11 11.89 12.50 -3.12
C ALA A 11 13.27 12.14 -3.70
N LYS A 12 13.63 12.65 -4.88
CA LYS A 12 14.95 12.43 -5.47
C LYS A 12 16.12 12.96 -4.63
N ARG A 13 15.90 14.04 -3.87
CA ARG A 13 16.91 14.56 -2.93
C ARG A 13 16.99 13.67 -1.70
N ILE A 14 15.83 13.31 -1.14
CA ILE A 14 15.72 12.50 0.08
C ILE A 14 16.36 11.13 -0.14
N ILE A 15 16.08 10.45 -1.24
CA ILE A 15 16.56 9.09 -1.51
C ILE A 15 18.09 8.99 -1.47
N LYS A 16 18.78 10.07 -1.86
CA LYS A 16 20.24 10.15 -1.81
C LYS A 16 20.79 10.24 -0.37
N SER A 17 19.96 10.68 0.57
CA SER A 17 20.33 10.84 1.99
C SER A 17 19.79 9.72 2.88
N LEU A 18 18.90 8.87 2.37
CA LEU A 18 18.47 7.67 3.06
C LEU A 18 19.57 6.61 2.97
N ASN A 19 19.90 6.04 4.11
CA ASN A 19 20.82 4.89 4.20
C ASN A 19 19.99 3.62 4.40
N SER A 20 19.19 3.27 3.36
CA SER A 20 18.25 2.17 3.43
C SER A 20 18.95 0.82 3.34
N GLU A 21 18.69 -0.06 4.29
CA GLU A 21 19.06 -1.47 4.23
C GLU A 21 18.10 -2.20 3.29
N GLN A 22 18.62 -2.78 2.21
CA GLN A 22 17.86 -3.59 1.28
C GLN A 22 17.66 -4.98 1.85
N LEU A 23 16.40 -5.44 1.90
CA LEU A 23 16.03 -6.71 2.49
C LEU A 23 15.28 -7.58 1.48
N ILE A 24 15.50 -8.89 1.58
CA ILE A 24 14.61 -9.91 1.04
C ILE A 24 14.01 -10.63 2.24
N ILE A 25 12.69 -10.49 2.41
CA ILE A 25 11.94 -11.13 3.49
C ILE A 25 11.36 -12.42 2.92
N SER A 26 11.76 -13.56 3.49
CA SER A 26 11.23 -14.87 3.12
C SER A 26 10.16 -15.29 4.12
N THR A 27 9.02 -15.75 3.61
CA THR A 27 7.95 -16.34 4.42
C THR A 27 8.13 -17.84 4.59
N GLU A 28 7.47 -18.45 5.56
CA GLU A 28 7.46 -19.91 5.76
C GLU A 28 6.93 -20.65 4.52
N ALA A 29 5.99 -20.05 3.79
CA ALA A 29 5.46 -20.58 2.53
C ALA A 29 6.43 -20.45 1.34
N GLY A 30 7.66 -19.92 1.55
CA GLY A 30 8.68 -19.77 0.53
C GLY A 30 8.52 -18.53 -0.37
N VAL A 31 7.52 -17.66 -0.10
CA VAL A 31 7.37 -16.38 -0.81
C VAL A 31 8.48 -15.42 -0.37
N ARG A 32 9.04 -14.67 -1.32
CA ARG A 32 10.09 -13.69 -1.08
C ARG A 32 9.65 -12.32 -1.52
N LEU A 33 9.57 -11.37 -0.58
CA LEU A 33 9.26 -9.98 -0.84
C LEU A 33 10.48 -9.11 -0.56
N THR A 34 10.66 -8.04 -1.32
CA THR A 34 11.73 -7.07 -1.06
C THR A 34 11.22 -5.94 -0.16
N ALA A 35 12.10 -5.37 0.64
CA ALA A 35 11.80 -4.20 1.45
C ALA A 35 13.04 -3.31 1.61
N GLU A 36 12.82 -2.08 2.04
CA GLU A 36 13.85 -1.16 2.46
C GLU A 36 13.61 -0.74 3.90
N LEU A 37 14.56 -1.04 4.77
CA LEU A 37 14.54 -0.63 6.17
C LEU A 37 15.37 0.64 6.35
N ASP A 38 14.72 1.68 6.83
CA ASP A 38 15.33 2.94 7.22
C ASP A 38 15.29 3.07 8.74
N LYS A 39 16.45 3.25 9.37
CA LYS A 39 16.56 3.43 10.83
C LYS A 39 16.63 4.90 11.19
N SER A 40 15.83 5.32 12.17
CA SER A 40 15.88 6.67 12.70
C SER A 40 17.16 6.90 13.51
N ASN A 41 17.79 8.05 13.32
CA ASN A 41 18.87 8.53 14.18
C ASN A 41 18.38 9.33 15.39
N VAL A 42 17.05 9.54 15.48
CA VAL A 42 16.39 10.28 16.56
C VAL A 42 15.70 9.29 17.49
N THR A 43 15.88 9.46 18.80
CA THR A 43 15.09 8.71 19.81
C THR A 43 13.68 9.27 19.83
N HIS A 44 12.67 8.40 19.86
CA HIS A 44 11.29 8.84 19.93
C HIS A 44 11.00 9.44 21.33
N PRO A 45 10.37 10.64 21.42
CA PRO A 45 10.22 11.33 22.71
C PRO A 45 9.31 10.61 23.71
N ALA A 46 8.34 9.84 23.23
CA ALA A 46 7.36 9.14 24.07
C ALA A 46 7.77 7.71 24.46
N THR A 47 8.84 7.16 23.93
CA THR A 47 9.23 5.76 24.21
C THR A 47 10.74 5.62 24.33
N ASN A 48 11.19 4.68 25.18
CA ASN A 48 12.61 4.30 25.28
C ASN A 48 13.04 3.36 24.13
N THR A 49 12.09 2.87 23.32
CA THR A 49 12.32 2.00 22.16
C THR A 49 11.88 2.71 20.89
N LYS A 50 12.50 2.36 19.77
CA LYS A 50 12.10 2.92 18.47
C LYS A 50 10.84 2.22 17.98
N PRO A 51 9.73 2.96 17.77
CA PRO A 51 8.55 2.40 17.13
C PRO A 51 8.83 2.17 15.63
N LEU A 52 8.16 1.17 15.06
CA LEU A 52 8.25 0.80 13.65
C LEU A 52 6.98 1.21 12.91
N VAL A 53 7.14 1.86 11.76
CA VAL A 53 6.07 2.05 10.79
C VAL A 53 6.35 1.22 9.54
N ILE A 54 5.42 0.33 9.18
CA ILE A 54 5.47 -0.42 7.94
C ILE A 54 4.63 0.31 6.90
N LEU A 55 5.21 0.61 5.74
CA LEU A 55 4.56 1.31 4.64
C LEU A 55 4.32 0.38 3.46
N ILE A 56 3.07 0.26 3.01
CA ILE A 56 2.68 -0.51 1.81
C ILE A 56 2.31 0.46 0.68
N HIS A 57 2.94 0.27 -0.48
CA HIS A 57 2.70 1.11 -1.65
C HIS A 57 1.41 0.75 -2.40
N GLY A 58 0.93 1.65 -3.26
CA GLY A 58 -0.18 1.40 -4.18
C GLY A 58 0.22 0.56 -5.39
N TRP A 59 -0.80 0.15 -6.16
CA TRP A 59 -0.63 -0.65 -7.37
C TRP A 59 0.38 -0.03 -8.34
N GLU A 60 1.26 -0.86 -8.89
CA GLU A 60 2.36 -0.44 -9.75
C GLU A 60 3.32 0.60 -9.11
N GLY A 61 3.25 0.75 -7.79
CA GLY A 61 4.23 1.51 -7.01
C GLY A 61 5.44 0.68 -6.60
N SER A 62 6.19 1.21 -5.64
CA SER A 62 7.28 0.49 -4.96
C SER A 62 7.73 1.25 -3.70
N SER A 63 8.62 0.66 -2.92
CA SER A 63 9.35 1.31 -1.83
C SER A 63 10.03 2.63 -2.25
N GLN A 64 10.35 2.79 -3.53
CA GLN A 64 10.98 3.97 -4.12
C GLN A 64 9.98 5.02 -4.65
N SER A 65 8.68 4.77 -4.54
CA SER A 65 7.67 5.75 -4.93
C SER A 65 7.81 7.05 -4.13
N ALA A 66 7.60 8.20 -4.77
CA ALA A 66 7.86 9.50 -4.17
C ALA A 66 7.13 9.69 -2.83
N TYR A 67 5.89 9.22 -2.73
CA TYR A 67 5.12 9.29 -1.50
C TYR A 67 5.68 8.37 -0.41
N GLN A 68 6.18 7.18 -0.73
CA GLN A 68 6.84 6.28 0.20
C GLN A 68 8.10 6.92 0.80
N VAL A 69 8.98 7.41 -0.07
CA VAL A 69 10.26 8.03 0.31
C VAL A 69 10.05 9.29 1.15
N THR A 70 9.12 10.17 0.76
CA THR A 70 8.89 11.41 1.50
C THR A 70 8.22 11.18 2.85
N THR A 71 7.29 10.20 2.93
CA THR A 71 6.66 9.78 4.17
C THR A 71 7.67 9.12 5.10
N ALA A 72 8.48 8.18 4.60
CA ALA A 72 9.55 7.56 5.39
C ALA A 72 10.49 8.60 5.98
N SER A 73 10.96 9.55 5.17
CA SER A 73 11.83 10.63 5.66
C SER A 73 11.18 11.51 6.73
N TYR A 74 9.87 11.70 6.70
CA TYR A 74 9.15 12.46 7.72
C TYR A 74 9.05 11.67 9.03
N LEU A 75 8.67 10.40 8.96
CA LEU A 75 8.59 9.46 10.09
C LEU A 75 9.95 9.28 10.79
N LEU A 76 11.03 9.12 10.02
CA LEU A 76 12.39 9.01 10.56
C LEU A 76 12.79 10.21 11.40
N ARG A 77 12.47 11.43 10.95
CA ARG A 77 12.73 12.65 11.71
C ARG A 77 11.89 12.76 12.98
N SER A 78 10.79 12.04 13.04
CA SER A 78 9.90 11.96 14.20
C SER A 78 10.23 10.79 15.14
N GLY A 79 11.33 10.05 14.88
CA GLY A 79 11.83 8.99 15.76
C GLY A 79 11.32 7.58 15.46
N PHE A 80 10.58 7.38 14.36
CA PHE A 80 10.12 6.06 13.92
C PHE A 80 11.16 5.40 13.00
N ASP A 81 11.43 4.13 13.18
CA ASP A 81 12.02 3.30 12.13
C ASP A 81 10.96 3.01 11.06
N VAL A 82 11.36 2.84 9.81
CA VAL A 82 10.42 2.65 8.71
C VAL A 82 10.81 1.48 7.83
N LEU A 83 9.88 0.53 7.63
CA LEU A 83 9.99 -0.53 6.65
C LEU A 83 9.10 -0.19 5.44
N ARG A 84 9.70 0.03 4.28
CA ARG A 84 8.99 0.22 3.02
C ARG A 84 8.92 -1.11 2.28
N LEU A 85 7.79 -1.82 2.41
CA LEU A 85 7.59 -3.15 1.85
C LEU A 85 7.17 -3.06 0.37
N ASN A 86 7.78 -3.87 -0.49
CA ASN A 86 7.31 -4.09 -1.85
C ASN A 86 6.38 -5.31 -1.91
N LEU A 87 5.23 -5.14 -2.54
CA LEU A 87 4.37 -6.24 -2.93
C LEU A 87 5.06 -7.10 -4.01
N ARG A 88 4.62 -8.35 -4.18
CA ARG A 88 5.09 -9.24 -5.24
C ARG A 88 5.10 -8.52 -6.59
N ASP A 89 6.10 -8.76 -7.43
CA ASP A 89 6.27 -8.19 -8.77
C ASP A 89 6.33 -6.65 -8.83
N HIS A 90 6.54 -5.97 -7.68
CA HIS A 90 6.74 -4.54 -7.64
C HIS A 90 8.21 -4.20 -7.30
N GLY A 91 8.62 -3.00 -7.68
CA GLY A 91 10.05 -2.66 -7.66
C GLY A 91 10.82 -3.54 -8.63
N ASP A 92 11.91 -4.14 -8.20
CA ASP A 92 12.74 -5.04 -9.01
C ASP A 92 12.64 -6.51 -8.53
N SER A 93 11.50 -6.92 -7.96
CA SER A 93 11.29 -8.23 -7.33
C SER A 93 10.73 -9.31 -8.24
N HIS A 94 10.51 -9.04 -9.55
CA HIS A 94 9.85 -9.95 -10.49
C HIS A 94 10.51 -11.34 -10.64
N HIS A 95 11.80 -11.44 -10.32
CA HIS A 95 12.59 -12.67 -10.38
C HIS A 95 12.48 -13.56 -9.15
N LEU A 96 11.85 -13.08 -8.08
CA LEU A 96 11.86 -13.78 -6.79
C LEU A 96 10.80 -14.87 -6.67
N ASN A 97 9.63 -14.67 -7.27
CA ASN A 97 8.52 -15.61 -7.20
C ASN A 97 8.04 -15.91 -8.61
N ARG A 98 7.59 -17.16 -8.87
CA ARG A 98 7.11 -17.57 -10.19
C ARG A 98 5.71 -17.04 -10.49
N GLU A 99 4.79 -17.14 -9.55
CA GLU A 99 3.40 -16.71 -9.70
C GLU A 99 3.31 -15.18 -9.82
N LEU A 100 2.29 -14.71 -10.57
CA LEU A 100 2.04 -13.28 -10.72
C LEU A 100 1.41 -12.67 -9.47
N PHE A 101 1.68 -11.38 -9.29
CA PHE A 101 0.96 -10.58 -8.31
C PHE A 101 -0.53 -10.50 -8.65
N ASN A 102 -1.35 -10.58 -7.61
CA ASN A 102 -2.75 -10.17 -7.64
C ASN A 102 -3.17 -9.56 -6.28
N SER A 103 -4.29 -8.83 -6.26
CA SER A 103 -4.71 -8.06 -5.08
C SER A 103 -5.28 -8.91 -3.93
N THR A 104 -5.42 -10.22 -4.13
CA THR A 104 -5.93 -11.14 -3.10
C THR A 104 -4.83 -11.77 -2.25
N LEU A 105 -3.57 -11.54 -2.57
CA LEU A 105 -2.39 -12.11 -1.89
C LEU A 105 -2.14 -11.49 -0.50
N LEU A 106 -3.19 -11.47 0.34
CA LEU A 106 -3.15 -10.88 1.68
C LEU A 106 -2.24 -11.67 2.62
N ALA A 107 -2.30 -12.99 2.56
CA ALA A 107 -1.56 -13.87 3.45
C ALA A 107 -0.05 -13.64 3.33
N GLU A 108 0.49 -13.56 2.10
CA GLU A 108 1.93 -13.38 1.91
C GLU A 108 2.46 -12.06 2.46
N VAL A 109 1.64 -10.99 2.40
CA VAL A 109 2.03 -9.68 2.96
C VAL A 109 2.03 -9.74 4.48
N GLY A 110 0.99 -10.32 5.10
CA GLY A 110 0.92 -10.53 6.53
C GLY A 110 2.05 -11.44 7.04
N ASP A 111 2.35 -12.52 6.32
CA ASP A 111 3.44 -13.44 6.67
C ASP A 111 4.82 -12.79 6.52
N ALA A 112 5.01 -11.93 5.54
CA ALA A 112 6.25 -11.14 5.42
C ALA A 112 6.41 -10.15 6.57
N ILE A 113 5.32 -9.50 7.01
CA ILE A 113 5.34 -8.64 8.20
C ILE A 113 5.72 -9.46 9.42
N ARG A 114 5.08 -10.62 9.66
CA ARG A 114 5.38 -11.54 10.76
C ARG A 114 6.84 -11.99 10.74
N SER A 115 7.34 -12.45 9.60
CA SER A 115 8.73 -12.89 9.46
C SER A 115 9.70 -11.75 9.77
N PHE A 116 9.42 -10.52 9.29
CA PHE A 116 10.27 -9.38 9.56
C PHE A 116 10.28 -8.96 11.04
N THR A 117 9.11 -8.92 11.68
CA THR A 117 8.97 -8.44 13.06
C THR A 117 9.35 -9.51 14.09
N GLY A 118 9.16 -10.80 13.79
CA GLY A 118 9.52 -11.91 14.67
C GLY A 118 11.02 -12.02 14.96
N ASP A 119 11.86 -11.63 14.00
CA ASP A 119 13.32 -11.62 14.14
C ASP A 119 13.86 -10.35 14.81
N ARG A 120 13.00 -9.38 15.17
CA ARG A 120 13.38 -8.05 15.64
C ARG A 120 12.55 -7.61 16.85
N SER A 121 13.19 -6.94 17.78
CA SER A 121 12.57 -6.48 19.03
C SER A 121 11.81 -5.15 18.84
N TYR A 122 10.79 -5.12 17.98
CA TYR A 122 9.87 -3.98 17.89
C TYR A 122 8.64 -4.22 18.77
N SER A 123 8.42 -3.36 19.76
CA SER A 123 7.26 -3.45 20.66
C SER A 123 6.08 -2.58 20.21
N ASN A 124 6.33 -1.56 19.39
CA ASN A 124 5.32 -0.63 18.89
C ASN A 124 5.34 -0.65 17.37
N ILE A 125 4.39 -1.35 16.77
CA ILE A 125 4.30 -1.55 15.32
C ILE A 125 3.05 -0.87 14.79
N PHE A 126 3.23 -0.07 13.75
CA PHE A 126 2.17 0.62 13.01
C PHE A 126 2.19 0.22 11.54
N LEU A 127 1.02 0.22 10.91
CA LEU A 127 0.87 -0.10 9.50
C LEU A 127 0.22 1.06 8.76
N ALA A 128 0.82 1.49 7.64
CA ALA A 128 0.19 2.47 6.76
C ALA A 128 0.31 2.07 5.29
N GLY A 129 -0.74 2.34 4.52
CA GLY A 129 -0.76 2.01 3.11
C GLY A 129 -1.43 3.07 2.24
N PHE A 130 -0.99 3.13 0.99
CA PHE A 130 -1.47 4.10 0.01
C PHE A 130 -2.21 3.37 -1.11
N SER A 131 -3.41 3.85 -1.48
CA SER A 131 -4.21 3.27 -2.56
C SER A 131 -4.43 1.76 -2.33
N LEU A 132 -4.05 0.88 -3.24
CA LEU A 132 -4.12 -0.57 -3.05
C LEU A 132 -3.40 -1.03 -1.78
N GLY A 133 -2.25 -0.42 -1.42
CA GLY A 133 -1.59 -0.68 -0.15
C GLY A 133 -2.44 -0.32 1.07
N GLY A 134 -3.28 0.72 0.97
CA GLY A 134 -4.27 1.05 2.00
C GLY A 134 -5.39 0.00 2.12
N ASN A 135 -5.81 -0.57 1.00
CA ASN A 135 -6.75 -1.69 1.00
C ASN A 135 -6.14 -2.93 1.67
N PHE A 136 -4.88 -3.27 1.33
CA PHE A 136 -4.13 -4.32 2.04
C PHE A 136 -4.04 -4.02 3.54
N THR A 137 -3.70 -2.79 3.91
CA THR A 137 -3.57 -2.35 5.31
C THR A 137 -4.84 -2.64 6.10
N LEU A 138 -6.02 -2.20 5.65
CA LEU A 138 -7.28 -2.42 6.37
C LEU A 138 -7.64 -3.90 6.46
N ARG A 139 -7.45 -4.68 5.40
CA ARG A 139 -7.70 -6.12 5.44
C ARG A 139 -6.74 -6.86 6.38
N ILE A 140 -5.45 -6.50 6.36
CA ILE A 140 -4.47 -7.12 7.27
C ILE A 140 -4.83 -6.85 8.72
N VAL A 141 -5.16 -5.62 9.08
CA VAL A 141 -5.46 -5.30 10.48
C VAL A 141 -6.82 -5.84 10.93
N ALA A 142 -7.79 -5.95 10.04
CA ALA A 142 -9.05 -6.62 10.37
C ALA A 142 -8.86 -8.12 10.65
N ASP A 143 -7.98 -8.78 9.88
CA ASP A 143 -7.81 -10.24 9.98
C ASP A 143 -6.70 -10.65 10.96
N ARG A 144 -5.64 -9.85 11.14
CA ARG A 144 -4.39 -10.30 11.76
C ARG A 144 -3.69 -9.28 12.70
N ALA A 145 -4.35 -8.17 13.07
CA ALA A 145 -3.70 -7.12 13.86
C ALA A 145 -3.05 -7.65 15.14
N LYS A 146 -3.79 -8.45 15.90
CA LYS A 146 -3.34 -9.04 17.17
C LYS A 146 -2.14 -9.98 16.98
N GLU A 147 -2.20 -10.86 15.97
CA GLU A 147 -1.11 -11.77 15.61
C GLU A 147 0.17 -11.03 15.27
N LEU A 148 0.05 -9.91 14.53
CA LEU A 148 1.17 -9.13 14.05
C LEU A 148 1.64 -8.04 15.04
N GLY A 149 0.97 -7.90 16.19
CA GLY A 149 1.29 -6.90 17.21
C GLY A 149 1.12 -5.45 16.72
N ILE A 150 0.20 -5.22 15.77
CA ILE A 150 -0.04 -3.88 15.21
C ILE A 150 -0.94 -3.08 16.16
N LEU A 151 -0.48 -1.89 16.56
CA LEU A 151 -1.19 -1.02 17.52
C LEU A 151 -2.23 -0.14 16.85
N ALA A 152 -1.94 0.40 15.68
CA ALA A 152 -2.87 1.21 14.89
C ALA A 152 -2.49 1.18 13.40
N ALA A 153 -3.46 1.51 12.55
CA ALA A 153 -3.25 1.51 11.10
C ALA A 153 -3.82 2.76 10.43
N VAL A 154 -3.24 3.12 9.27
CA VAL A 154 -3.73 4.22 8.44
C VAL A 154 -3.80 3.80 6.97
N ALA A 155 -4.98 3.88 6.38
CA ALA A 155 -5.21 3.66 4.96
C ALA A 155 -5.45 5.00 4.25
N ILE A 156 -4.65 5.29 3.25
CA ILE A 156 -4.71 6.55 2.49
C ILE A 156 -5.29 6.28 1.11
N CYS A 157 -6.46 6.81 0.81
CA CYS A 157 -7.20 6.64 -0.43
C CYS A 157 -7.23 5.16 -0.90
N PRO A 158 -7.71 4.21 -0.07
CA PRO A 158 -7.83 2.82 -0.51
C PRO A 158 -9.00 2.64 -1.49
N PRO A 159 -8.90 1.74 -2.47
CA PRO A 159 -10.08 1.29 -3.21
C PRO A 159 -11.00 0.51 -2.27
N ILE A 160 -12.17 1.09 -1.97
CA ILE A 160 -13.18 0.51 -1.07
C ILE A 160 -14.02 -0.49 -1.83
N ASP A 161 -14.54 -0.07 -2.97
CA ASP A 161 -15.21 -0.92 -3.96
C ASP A 161 -14.35 -1.02 -5.22
N PRO A 162 -13.54 -2.07 -5.36
CA PRO A 162 -12.66 -2.20 -6.52
C PRO A 162 -13.38 -2.30 -7.86
N ASN A 163 -14.61 -2.86 -7.90
CA ASN A 163 -15.43 -2.86 -9.12
C ASN A 163 -15.79 -1.45 -9.55
N ASN A 164 -16.22 -0.62 -8.57
CA ASN A 164 -16.58 0.77 -8.84
C ASN A 164 -15.33 1.60 -9.21
N ALA A 165 -14.21 1.36 -8.52
CA ALA A 165 -12.92 1.98 -8.83
C ALA A 165 -12.45 1.69 -10.27
N MET A 166 -12.57 0.43 -10.74
CA MET A 166 -12.23 0.07 -12.11
C MET A 166 -13.18 0.71 -13.12
N THR A 167 -14.47 0.76 -12.81
CA THR A 167 -15.47 1.45 -13.65
C THR A 167 -15.16 2.94 -13.74
N ALA A 168 -14.86 3.59 -12.63
CA ALA A 168 -14.49 5.01 -12.59
C ALA A 168 -13.18 5.27 -13.38
N MET A 169 -12.20 4.37 -13.28
CA MET A 169 -10.94 4.48 -14.02
C MET A 169 -11.13 4.31 -15.52
N ASN A 170 -11.97 3.35 -15.96
CA ASN A 170 -12.25 3.09 -17.38
C ASN A 170 -13.07 4.24 -18.01
N ASN A 171 -13.97 4.85 -17.25
CA ASN A 171 -14.84 5.96 -17.71
C ASN A 171 -14.24 7.35 -17.44
N GLY A 172 -13.18 7.43 -16.66
CA GLY A 172 -12.52 8.68 -16.26
C GLY A 172 -11.57 9.25 -17.32
N LEU A 173 -10.62 10.06 -16.85
CA LEU A 173 -9.61 10.63 -17.74
C LEU A 173 -8.72 9.49 -18.31
N PHE A 174 -8.75 9.27 -19.61
CA PHE A 174 -7.99 8.23 -20.33
C PHE A 174 -6.49 8.19 -19.99
N ILE A 175 -5.95 9.31 -19.47
CA ILE A 175 -4.56 9.41 -19.03
C ILE A 175 -4.25 8.44 -17.88
N TYR A 176 -5.20 8.21 -16.97
CA TYR A 176 -5.01 7.30 -15.83
C TYR A 176 -5.02 5.84 -16.27
N GLU A 177 -6.03 5.47 -17.06
CA GLU A 177 -6.13 4.14 -17.65
C GLU A 177 -4.85 3.80 -18.44
N LYS A 178 -4.43 4.69 -19.34
CA LYS A 178 -3.21 4.53 -20.16
C LYS A 178 -1.93 4.47 -19.32
N TYR A 179 -1.87 5.21 -18.21
CA TYR A 179 -0.75 5.16 -17.28
C TYR A 179 -0.64 3.79 -16.62
N PHE A 180 -1.73 3.26 -16.05
CA PHE A 180 -1.73 1.96 -15.38
C PHE A 180 -1.55 0.82 -16.38
N PHE A 181 -2.20 0.87 -17.51
CA PHE A 181 -2.00 -0.11 -18.60
C PHE A 181 -0.52 -0.25 -18.98
N ARG A 182 0.15 0.88 -19.23
CA ARG A 182 1.59 0.87 -19.58
C ARG A 182 2.48 0.34 -18.46
N ARG A 183 2.15 0.63 -17.22
CA ARG A 183 2.96 0.15 -16.11
C ARG A 183 2.76 -1.33 -15.89
N TRP A 184 1.53 -1.79 -15.89
CA TRP A 184 1.22 -3.20 -15.69
C TRP A 184 1.76 -4.06 -16.85
N THR A 185 1.56 -3.67 -18.10
CA THR A 185 2.13 -4.39 -19.25
C THR A 185 3.66 -4.42 -19.21
N ARG A 186 4.31 -3.38 -18.68
CA ARG A 186 5.76 -3.40 -18.45
C ARG A 186 6.14 -4.40 -17.35
N SER A 187 5.38 -4.47 -16.27
CA SER A 187 5.56 -5.43 -15.18
C SER A 187 5.43 -6.85 -15.70
N LEU A 188 4.36 -7.16 -16.46
CA LEU A 188 4.16 -8.46 -17.10
C LEU A 188 5.31 -8.84 -18.04
N LYS A 189 5.81 -7.90 -18.85
CA LYS A 189 6.99 -8.13 -19.70
C LYS A 189 8.25 -8.46 -18.90
N LYS A 190 8.47 -7.80 -17.76
CA LYS A 190 9.56 -8.14 -16.86
C LYS A 190 9.40 -9.54 -16.29
N LYS A 191 8.19 -9.90 -15.88
CA LYS A 191 7.88 -11.24 -15.35
C LYS A 191 8.18 -12.31 -16.37
N LEU A 192 7.67 -12.17 -17.58
CA LEU A 192 7.91 -13.12 -18.68
C LEU A 192 9.38 -13.28 -19.03
N LYS A 193 10.19 -12.21 -18.88
CA LYS A 193 11.64 -12.29 -19.09
C LYS A 193 12.33 -13.19 -18.05
N HIS A 194 11.84 -13.22 -16.81
CA HIS A 194 12.41 -14.07 -15.76
C HIS A 194 11.82 -15.49 -15.75
N PHE A 195 10.59 -15.64 -16.20
CA PHE A 195 9.85 -16.91 -16.23
C PHE A 195 9.20 -17.11 -17.61
N PRO A 196 10.02 -17.42 -18.66
CA PRO A 196 9.50 -17.58 -20.03
C PRO A 196 8.45 -18.69 -20.16
N GLU A 197 8.54 -19.69 -19.30
CA GLU A 197 7.60 -20.83 -19.26
C GLU A 197 6.18 -20.47 -18.84
N LEU A 198 5.93 -19.24 -18.34
CA LEU A 198 4.58 -18.73 -18.10
C LEU A 198 3.80 -18.50 -19.41
N ASP A 199 4.53 -18.33 -20.51
CA ASP A 199 4.06 -18.30 -21.90
C ASP A 199 2.74 -17.56 -22.14
N PHE A 200 2.75 -16.24 -21.84
CA PHE A 200 1.61 -15.36 -22.13
C PHE A 200 1.95 -14.26 -23.16
N SER A 201 2.94 -14.55 -24.04
CA SER A 201 3.36 -13.62 -25.08
C SER A 201 2.27 -13.33 -26.09
N ALA A 202 1.47 -14.34 -26.45
CA ALA A 202 0.36 -14.21 -27.39
C ALA A 202 -0.73 -13.28 -26.85
N GLU A 203 -1.09 -13.45 -25.57
CA GLU A 203 -2.07 -12.59 -24.87
C GLU A 203 -1.58 -11.14 -24.78
N MET A 204 -0.29 -10.94 -24.47
CA MET A 204 0.31 -9.60 -24.41
C MET A 204 0.20 -8.82 -25.72
N ASN A 205 0.11 -9.49 -26.87
CA ASN A 205 -0.05 -8.86 -28.17
C ASN A 205 -1.51 -8.48 -28.49
N GLN A 206 -2.48 -9.05 -27.78
CA GLN A 206 -3.91 -8.85 -28.00
C GLN A 206 -4.50 -7.76 -27.10
N ILE A 207 -3.95 -7.58 -25.89
CA ILE A 207 -4.45 -6.60 -24.92
C ILE A 207 -4.14 -5.17 -25.33
N LYS A 208 -5.13 -4.27 -25.20
CA LYS A 208 -5.03 -2.83 -25.55
C LYS A 208 -5.46 -1.92 -24.41
N THR A 209 -6.29 -2.43 -23.49
CA THR A 209 -6.92 -1.71 -22.39
C THR A 209 -6.66 -2.43 -21.06
N LEU A 210 -6.92 -1.74 -19.93
CA LEU A 210 -6.92 -2.40 -18.60
C LEU A 210 -8.00 -3.48 -18.51
N GLU A 211 -9.14 -3.26 -19.15
CA GLU A 211 -10.21 -4.25 -19.20
C GLU A 211 -9.74 -5.53 -19.89
N ASP A 212 -9.08 -5.44 -21.06
CA ASP A 212 -8.53 -6.60 -21.74
C ASP A 212 -7.55 -7.37 -20.85
N VAL A 213 -6.71 -6.64 -20.09
CA VAL A 213 -5.78 -7.27 -19.15
C VAL A 213 -6.53 -8.03 -18.06
N ASN A 214 -7.57 -7.44 -17.47
CA ASN A 214 -8.36 -8.10 -16.43
C ASN A 214 -9.06 -9.34 -16.97
N GLN A 215 -9.72 -9.24 -18.12
CA GLN A 215 -10.43 -10.35 -18.75
C GLN A 215 -9.49 -11.50 -19.16
N THR A 216 -8.23 -11.18 -19.48
CA THR A 216 -7.25 -12.18 -19.90
C THR A 216 -6.51 -12.81 -18.73
N PHE A 217 -6.03 -11.98 -17.80
CA PHE A 217 -5.08 -12.44 -16.77
C PHE A 217 -5.76 -12.89 -15.49
N VAL A 218 -6.94 -12.38 -15.13
CA VAL A 218 -7.66 -12.82 -13.94
C VAL A 218 -8.00 -14.31 -14.04
N PRO A 219 -8.68 -14.82 -15.08
CA PRO A 219 -9.02 -16.23 -15.16
C PRO A 219 -7.79 -17.16 -15.27
N LYS A 220 -6.72 -16.65 -15.90
CA LYS A 220 -5.52 -17.46 -16.18
C LYS A 220 -4.58 -17.60 -14.96
N PHE A 221 -4.50 -16.56 -14.11
CA PHE A 221 -3.47 -16.45 -13.06
C PHE A 221 -4.02 -16.20 -11.66
N THR A 222 -5.32 -16.28 -11.48
CA THR A 222 -5.98 -16.21 -10.18
C THR A 222 -7.02 -17.34 -10.06
N PRO A 223 -7.52 -17.64 -8.87
CA PRO A 223 -8.58 -18.63 -8.70
C PRO A 223 -9.98 -18.16 -9.15
N PHE A 224 -10.10 -16.97 -9.76
CA PHE A 224 -11.37 -16.38 -10.19
C PHE A 224 -11.54 -16.50 -11.70
N GLU A 225 -12.73 -16.92 -12.13
CA GLU A 225 -13.09 -16.99 -13.56
C GLU A 225 -13.56 -15.63 -14.10
N ASP A 226 -14.21 -14.82 -13.25
CA ASP A 226 -14.73 -13.50 -13.59
C ASP A 226 -13.95 -12.38 -12.86
N PRO A 227 -13.46 -11.35 -13.59
CA PRO A 227 -12.85 -10.17 -12.97
C PRO A 227 -13.72 -9.48 -11.92
N LYS A 228 -15.06 -9.51 -12.08
CA LYS A 228 -15.98 -8.91 -11.11
C LYS A 228 -15.90 -9.61 -9.75
N ASP A 229 -15.85 -10.95 -9.75
CA ASP A 229 -15.71 -11.74 -8.53
C ASP A 229 -14.33 -11.54 -7.89
N TYR A 230 -13.29 -11.45 -8.72
CA TYR A 230 -11.95 -11.09 -8.28
C TYR A 230 -11.94 -9.73 -7.56
N PHE A 231 -12.52 -8.69 -8.15
CA PHE A 231 -12.58 -7.36 -7.53
C PHE A 231 -13.43 -7.37 -6.26
N SER A 232 -14.54 -8.09 -6.24
CA SER A 232 -15.40 -8.24 -5.06
C SER A 232 -14.69 -8.94 -3.91
N SER A 233 -13.78 -9.86 -4.18
CA SER A 233 -13.08 -10.67 -3.17
C SER A 233 -12.18 -9.85 -2.23
N TYR A 234 -11.74 -8.66 -2.66
CA TYR A 234 -10.94 -7.76 -1.83
C TYR A 234 -11.59 -6.39 -1.58
N ALA A 235 -12.89 -6.27 -1.84
CA ALA A 235 -13.67 -5.09 -1.48
C ALA A 235 -13.70 -4.91 0.05
N LEU A 236 -13.77 -3.64 0.48
CA LEU A 236 -13.88 -3.26 1.89
C LEU A 236 -15.33 -2.99 2.32
N THR A 237 -16.28 -3.26 1.44
CA THR A 237 -17.70 -2.95 1.61
C THR A 237 -18.39 -3.88 2.60
N GLY A 238 -19.57 -3.46 3.12
CA GLY A 238 -20.37 -4.25 4.04
C GLY A 238 -19.60 -4.57 5.34
N ASP A 239 -19.62 -5.83 5.72
CA ASP A 239 -19.03 -6.34 6.95
C ASP A 239 -17.56 -6.80 6.83
N ARG A 240 -16.88 -6.46 5.71
CA ARG A 240 -15.50 -6.94 5.47
C ARG A 240 -14.53 -6.61 6.62
N LEU A 241 -14.76 -5.51 7.29
CA LEU A 241 -13.89 -5.01 8.37
C LEU A 241 -14.46 -5.25 9.78
N LYS A 242 -15.53 -6.05 9.94
CA LYS A 242 -16.20 -6.28 11.22
C LYS A 242 -15.32 -6.87 12.33
N THR A 243 -14.22 -7.52 11.95
CA THR A 243 -13.22 -8.10 12.86
C THR A 243 -12.14 -7.12 13.28
N LEU A 244 -12.26 -5.84 12.93
CA LEU A 244 -11.30 -4.81 13.30
C LEU A 244 -11.37 -4.52 14.81
N GLU A 245 -10.28 -4.80 15.53
CA GLU A 245 -10.18 -4.66 17.00
C GLU A 245 -9.22 -3.56 17.43
N ILE A 246 -8.50 -2.95 16.48
CA ILE A 246 -7.53 -1.88 16.74
C ILE A 246 -7.95 -0.59 16.04
N PRO A 247 -7.50 0.59 16.52
CA PRO A 247 -7.75 1.84 15.82
C PRO A 247 -7.20 1.80 14.39
N ALA A 248 -8.08 2.08 13.41
CA ALA A 248 -7.72 2.22 12.01
C ALA A 248 -8.27 3.54 11.47
N HIS A 249 -7.43 4.31 10.79
CA HIS A 249 -7.79 5.56 10.16
C HIS A 249 -7.91 5.37 8.66
N LEU A 250 -9.03 5.81 8.10
CA LEU A 250 -9.29 5.81 6.67
C LEU A 250 -9.31 7.26 6.18
N ILE A 251 -8.24 7.68 5.50
CA ILE A 251 -8.10 9.03 4.96
C ILE A 251 -8.47 9.01 3.48
N ILE A 252 -9.46 9.81 3.08
CA ILE A 252 -9.91 9.96 1.69
C ILE A 252 -9.96 11.42 1.28
N ALA A 253 -9.95 11.69 -0.04
CA ALA A 253 -10.13 13.01 -0.60
C ALA A 253 -11.37 13.05 -1.49
N ASN A 254 -12.22 14.07 -1.32
CA ASN A 254 -13.43 14.25 -2.13
C ASN A 254 -13.11 14.55 -3.60
N ASP A 255 -11.93 15.10 -3.88
CA ASP A 255 -11.41 15.42 -5.21
C ASP A 255 -10.51 14.33 -5.81
N ASP A 256 -10.59 13.08 -5.30
CA ASP A 256 -9.83 11.95 -5.86
C ASP A 256 -10.33 11.63 -7.28
N PRO A 257 -9.50 11.78 -8.32
CA PRO A 257 -9.95 11.56 -9.69
C PRO A 257 -9.98 10.08 -10.13
N ILE A 258 -9.64 9.17 -9.23
CA ILE A 258 -9.52 7.72 -9.50
C ILE A 258 -10.54 6.94 -8.69
N LEU A 259 -10.71 7.29 -7.41
CA LEU A 259 -11.55 6.55 -6.47
C LEU A 259 -12.73 7.41 -6.04
N PRO A 260 -13.97 6.95 -6.24
CA PRO A 260 -15.16 7.64 -5.74
C PRO A 260 -15.13 7.73 -4.21
N ALA A 261 -15.17 8.95 -3.67
CA ALA A 261 -15.11 9.18 -2.22
C ALA A 261 -16.37 8.66 -1.49
N GLU A 262 -17.50 8.61 -2.20
CA GLU A 262 -18.78 8.08 -1.71
C GLU A 262 -18.77 6.58 -1.44
N ASP A 263 -17.81 5.83 -1.98
CA ASP A 263 -17.69 4.40 -1.71
C ASP A 263 -17.46 4.09 -0.23
N VAL A 264 -16.94 5.06 0.53
CA VAL A 264 -16.78 4.89 1.99
C VAL A 264 -18.10 4.64 2.71
N ASP A 265 -19.21 5.13 2.18
CA ASP A 265 -20.54 4.94 2.74
C ASP A 265 -21.07 3.50 2.56
N LYS A 266 -20.37 2.68 1.78
CA LYS A 266 -20.62 1.23 1.62
C LYS A 266 -19.97 0.38 2.72
N ILE A 267 -19.14 0.96 3.58
CA ILE A 267 -18.58 0.27 4.75
C ILE A 267 -19.58 0.37 5.89
N ASN A 268 -19.94 -0.75 6.52
CA ASN A 268 -20.80 -0.71 7.71
C ASN A 268 -20.08 0.02 8.85
N ALA A 269 -20.83 0.73 9.68
CA ALA A 269 -20.29 1.50 10.80
C ALA A 269 -19.50 0.59 11.77
N LEU A 270 -18.33 1.04 12.18
CA LEU A 270 -17.40 0.32 13.06
C LEU A 270 -16.78 1.29 14.08
N ASP A 271 -16.74 0.89 15.35
CA ASP A 271 -16.20 1.71 16.45
C ASP A 271 -14.70 2.00 16.31
N HIS A 272 -13.96 1.07 15.70
CA HIS A 272 -12.51 1.16 15.53
C HIS A 272 -12.08 1.80 14.21
N LEU A 273 -13.00 2.14 13.29
CA LEU A 273 -12.69 2.76 12.02
C LEU A 273 -13.00 4.27 12.06
N ILE A 274 -11.96 5.08 12.00
CA ILE A 274 -12.05 6.53 12.01
C ILE A 274 -11.91 7.05 10.58
N VAL A 275 -12.98 7.58 10.00
CA VAL A 275 -12.99 8.11 8.63
C VAL A 275 -12.66 9.60 8.63
N GLU A 276 -11.61 9.99 7.91
CA GLU A 276 -11.18 11.38 7.71
C GLU A 276 -11.36 11.78 6.25
N ARG A 277 -12.42 12.55 5.97
CA ARG A 277 -12.66 13.10 4.62
C ARG A 277 -12.00 14.47 4.49
N GLN A 278 -11.21 14.65 3.43
CA GLN A 278 -10.58 15.92 3.06
C GLN A 278 -11.20 16.41 1.75
N ASP A 279 -11.49 17.72 1.66
CA ASP A 279 -12.05 18.28 0.42
C ASP A 279 -11.05 18.22 -0.73
N HIS A 280 -9.76 18.41 -0.41
CA HIS A 280 -8.68 18.43 -1.40
C HIS A 280 -7.52 17.54 -0.99
N GLY A 281 -7.15 16.63 -1.85
CA GLY A 281 -6.05 15.70 -1.62
C GLY A 281 -5.60 15.01 -2.90
N GLY A 282 -6.51 14.91 -3.85
CA GLY A 282 -6.34 14.08 -5.03
C GLY A 282 -6.01 12.64 -4.64
N HIS A 283 -5.60 11.82 -5.59
CA HIS A 283 -5.24 10.43 -5.27
C HIS A 283 -3.93 10.33 -4.50
N CYS A 284 -4.01 10.19 -3.16
CA CYS A 284 -2.88 10.07 -2.23
C CYS A 284 -1.90 11.28 -2.20
N GLY A 285 -2.28 12.43 -2.72
CA GLY A 285 -1.41 13.61 -2.84
C GLY A 285 -1.30 14.39 -1.55
N PHE A 286 -2.42 15.00 -1.19
CA PHE A 286 -2.55 15.89 -0.05
C PHE A 286 -1.43 16.93 0.02
N ILE A 287 -1.03 17.48 -1.15
CA ILE A 287 0.07 18.44 -1.27
C ILE A 287 -0.37 19.77 -0.70
N LYS A 288 0.36 20.26 0.31
CA LYS A 288 0.06 21.50 1.00
C LYS A 288 0.89 22.71 0.58
N ASP A 289 1.97 22.48 -0.21
CA ASP A 289 2.82 23.58 -0.67
C ASP A 289 3.65 23.26 -1.93
N LEU A 290 4.26 24.31 -2.48
CA LEU A 290 5.11 24.22 -3.68
C LEU A 290 6.42 23.44 -3.46
N LYS A 291 6.79 23.15 -2.20
CA LYS A 291 7.94 22.29 -1.84
C LYS A 291 7.58 20.80 -1.90
N GLY A 292 6.33 20.49 -2.21
CA GLY A 292 5.83 19.11 -2.30
C GLY A 292 5.72 18.42 -0.95
N ARG A 293 5.50 19.15 0.15
CA ARG A 293 5.16 18.58 1.45
C ARG A 293 3.70 18.13 1.42
N SER A 294 3.42 17.00 2.04
CA SER A 294 2.08 16.44 2.12
C SER A 294 1.53 16.55 3.54
N TRP A 295 0.25 16.88 3.66
CA TRP A 295 -0.45 16.88 4.95
C TRP A 295 -0.47 15.49 5.59
N VAL A 296 -0.61 14.44 4.79
CA VAL A 296 -0.61 13.05 5.28
C VAL A 296 0.69 12.69 6.00
N GLU A 297 1.85 13.22 5.58
CA GLU A 297 3.13 12.96 6.25
C GLU A 297 3.10 13.40 7.72
N GLN A 298 2.50 14.54 7.99
CA GLN A 298 2.31 15.07 9.35
C GLN A 298 1.21 14.29 10.08
N ARG A 299 0.07 14.06 9.42
CA ARG A 299 -1.09 13.38 10.02
C ARG A 299 -0.75 11.96 10.48
N LEU A 300 0.05 11.22 9.74
CA LEU A 300 0.55 9.90 10.17
C LEU A 300 1.30 9.95 11.50
N VAL A 301 2.19 10.94 11.67
CA VAL A 301 2.95 11.11 12.92
C VAL A 301 2.01 11.46 14.08
N GLU A 302 1.03 12.36 13.88
CA GLU A 302 0.03 12.72 14.88
C GLU A 302 -0.77 11.49 15.34
N ILE A 303 -1.29 10.70 14.38
CA ILE A 303 -2.05 9.48 14.68
C ILE A 303 -1.19 8.49 15.46
N PHE A 304 0.00 8.17 14.97
CA PHE A 304 0.83 7.15 15.62
C PHE A 304 1.31 7.59 17.01
N ASN A 305 1.61 8.88 17.21
CA ASN A 305 1.96 9.41 18.53
C ASN A 305 0.82 9.27 19.54
N SER A 306 -0.44 9.56 19.16
CA SER A 306 -1.57 9.43 20.07
C SER A 306 -1.77 7.99 20.57
N HIS A 307 -1.40 6.99 19.77
CA HIS A 307 -1.49 5.58 20.18
C HIS A 307 -0.27 5.08 20.96
N LEU A 308 0.88 5.74 20.85
CA LEU A 308 2.04 5.47 21.73
C LEU A 308 1.80 5.98 23.16
N GLU A 309 1.23 7.17 23.30
CA GLU A 309 0.92 7.77 24.60
C GLU A 309 -0.11 6.94 25.39
N THR A 310 -1.12 6.40 24.70
CA THR A 310 -2.16 5.56 25.33
C THR A 310 -1.60 4.23 25.84
N SER A 311 -0.63 3.62 25.14
CA SER A 311 -0.02 2.34 25.54
C SER A 311 0.99 2.46 26.69
N ALA A 312 1.44 3.66 27.05
CA ALA A 312 2.33 3.90 28.18
C ALA A 312 1.60 3.96 29.54
N PHE A 313 0.27 4.08 29.54
CA PHE A 313 -0.57 4.19 30.74
C PHE A 313 -1.40 2.92 31.05
N ASN A 314 -1.31 1.87 30.22
CA ASN A 314 -1.90 0.55 30.44
C ASN A 314 -0.81 -0.49 30.75
#